data_8b4363381608389e57b90ac215bc3dee
#
_entry.id   8b4363381608389e57b90ac215bc3dee
#
_cell.length_a   1.000
_cell.length_b   1.000
_cell.length_c   1.000
_cell.angle_alpha   90.00
_cell.angle_beta   90.00
_cell.angle_gamma   90.00
#
_symmetry.space_group_name_H-M   'P 1'
#
loop_
_entity.id
_entity.type
_entity.pdbx_description
1 polymer ?
#
loop_
_entity_poly.entity_id
_entity_poly.type
_entity_poly.pdbx_seq_one_letter_code
_entity_poly.pdbx_strand_id
1 'polypeptide(L)'
;MQLDPAEIDYFTDAVVAADPVPYFDYMLAHHPVWREPKYGVVIVTGYHEALEVYRHPEVYSSINRTGGPVLDLPVELAGDDLTDILEQYRAYFPSNDQLVTFDPPMHTDHRALLMGLITPKRLKENEEFLKRTADRFLDELLPKGQCEFIWEYAKRYAILAVADLLGVPEEDHPMLLALLAAERGPMLGNLQLQVSHHNSLERLYDYFIDKIERRRKNPAGDILTGMSLATFPDGTLPDPVHVARIAANLFAAGNETTLQLLGISLARIADDQAVQDQLRQDTALVPRFIEETLRIEAPIRGSFRLTKVRASIGELDLAPGTVVLLLHGAAGRDARVFAHPGEFDVQRANARHHLAFGRGIHTCPGAPLARAEAVYSIRRLLERTERIEISAEHHGPAGQRRWDLMPSYKFRGHNHLYLTCTERAAGLWRARAGRAVTRFLPRQRSRRRSRTWPAAACSTSSPKAAAWSGRSATSAAGR
;
A
#
# COMPACT_ATOMS: atom_id res chain seq x y z
N MET A 1 -21.24 -23.70 -15.45
CA MET A 1 -20.95 -24.38 -14.16
C MET A 1 -21.38 -23.40 -13.08
N GLN A 2 -22.36 -23.77 -12.26
CA GLN A 2 -22.80 -22.87 -11.19
C GLN A 2 -21.71 -22.91 -10.11
N LEU A 3 -21.14 -21.76 -9.77
CA LEU A 3 -20.11 -21.65 -8.76
C LEU A 3 -20.78 -21.81 -7.39
N ASP A 4 -20.36 -22.80 -6.58
CA ASP A 4 -20.78 -22.92 -5.19
C ASP A 4 -19.68 -22.35 -4.28
N PRO A 5 -19.90 -21.18 -3.64
CA PRO A 5 -18.88 -20.55 -2.81
C PRO A 5 -18.56 -21.37 -1.55
N ALA A 6 -19.41 -22.31 -1.13
CA ALA A 6 -19.15 -23.18 0.01
C ALA A 6 -18.12 -24.28 -0.30
N GLU A 7 -17.95 -24.63 -1.58
CA GLU A 7 -16.94 -25.61 -2.04
C GLU A 7 -15.60 -24.96 -2.38
N ILE A 8 -15.51 -23.61 -2.42
CA ILE A 8 -14.31 -22.88 -2.77
C ILE A 8 -13.59 -22.39 -1.51
N ASP A 9 -12.37 -22.85 -1.31
CA ASP A 9 -11.47 -22.29 -0.30
C ASP A 9 -10.71 -21.09 -0.92
N TYR A 10 -11.22 -19.89 -0.71
CA TYR A 10 -10.59 -18.64 -1.22
C TYR A 10 -9.10 -18.51 -0.89
N PHE A 11 -8.66 -19.11 0.23
CA PHE A 11 -7.30 -18.94 0.74
C PHE A 11 -6.29 -19.91 0.12
N THR A 12 -6.76 -21.06 -0.40
CA THR A 12 -5.89 -22.12 -0.91
C THR A 12 -6.19 -22.55 -2.34
N ASP A 13 -7.31 -22.12 -2.92
CA ASP A 13 -7.70 -22.48 -4.28
C ASP A 13 -6.79 -21.78 -5.31
N ALA A 14 -6.03 -22.59 -6.05
CA ALA A 14 -5.09 -22.09 -7.05
C ALA A 14 -5.79 -21.44 -8.27
N VAL A 15 -7.01 -21.86 -8.61
CA VAL A 15 -7.79 -21.28 -9.71
C VAL A 15 -8.26 -19.89 -9.34
N VAL A 16 -8.79 -19.71 -8.12
CA VAL A 16 -9.18 -18.38 -7.59
C VAL A 16 -7.96 -17.49 -7.39
N ALA A 17 -6.83 -18.06 -6.97
CA ALA A 17 -5.60 -17.29 -6.85
C ALA A 17 -5.11 -16.76 -8.20
N ALA A 18 -5.20 -17.57 -9.26
CA ALA A 18 -4.80 -17.20 -10.61
C ALA A 18 -5.79 -16.19 -11.25
N ASP A 19 -7.09 -16.47 -11.18
CA ASP A 19 -8.16 -15.57 -11.67
C ASP A 19 -9.30 -15.45 -10.66
N PRO A 20 -9.30 -14.45 -9.78
CA PRO A 20 -10.33 -14.24 -8.78
C PRO A 20 -11.61 -13.61 -9.34
N VAL A 21 -11.63 -13.15 -10.60
CA VAL A 21 -12.73 -12.36 -11.16
C VAL A 21 -14.05 -13.11 -11.16
N PRO A 22 -14.13 -14.38 -11.62
CA PRO A 22 -15.40 -15.12 -11.57
C PRO A 22 -15.94 -15.28 -10.14
N TYR A 23 -15.05 -15.51 -9.16
CA TYR A 23 -15.44 -15.58 -7.76
C TYR A 23 -15.96 -14.22 -7.25
N PHE A 24 -15.25 -13.13 -7.55
CA PHE A 24 -15.66 -11.79 -7.14
C PHE A 24 -17.01 -11.38 -7.70
N ASP A 25 -17.24 -11.61 -9.01
CA ASP A 25 -18.47 -11.26 -9.69
C ASP A 25 -19.66 -12.07 -9.14
N TYR A 26 -19.46 -13.37 -8.87
CA TYR A 26 -20.47 -14.19 -8.23
C TYR A 26 -20.82 -13.71 -6.81
N MET A 27 -19.79 -13.46 -5.97
CA MET A 27 -19.99 -13.00 -4.59
C MET A 27 -20.68 -11.65 -4.53
N LEU A 28 -20.30 -10.70 -5.39
CA LEU A 28 -20.96 -9.39 -5.49
C LEU A 28 -22.46 -9.50 -5.86
N ALA A 29 -22.78 -10.43 -6.74
CA ALA A 29 -24.15 -10.61 -7.21
C ALA A 29 -25.07 -11.29 -6.19
N HIS A 30 -24.52 -12.20 -5.35
CA HIS A 30 -25.32 -13.10 -4.52
C HIS A 30 -25.04 -12.95 -3.03
N HIS A 31 -23.77 -12.70 -2.65
CA HIS A 31 -23.29 -12.73 -1.26
C HIS A 31 -22.25 -11.63 -1.00
N PRO A 32 -22.60 -10.33 -1.07
CA PRO A 32 -21.64 -9.24 -0.86
C PRO A 32 -20.98 -9.28 0.52
N VAL A 33 -21.61 -9.96 1.48
CA VAL A 33 -21.07 -10.35 2.80
C VAL A 33 -21.33 -11.83 2.98
N TRP A 34 -20.29 -12.62 3.22
CA TRP A 34 -20.36 -14.06 3.26
C TRP A 34 -19.53 -14.65 4.42
N ARG A 35 -20.14 -15.50 5.24
CA ARG A 35 -19.38 -16.28 6.22
C ARG A 35 -18.86 -17.56 5.57
N GLU A 36 -17.59 -17.60 5.32
CA GLU A 36 -16.90 -18.74 4.74
C GLU A 36 -16.93 -19.92 5.75
N PRO A 37 -17.35 -21.14 5.33
CA PRO A 37 -17.67 -22.21 6.26
C PRO A 37 -16.45 -22.90 6.87
N LYS A 38 -15.29 -22.89 6.22
CA LYS A 38 -14.11 -23.65 6.65
C LYS A 38 -13.37 -23.01 7.83
N TYR A 39 -13.17 -21.68 7.79
CA TYR A 39 -12.45 -20.93 8.80
C TYR A 39 -13.36 -19.99 9.59
N GLY A 40 -14.62 -19.85 9.19
CA GLY A 40 -15.56 -18.92 9.81
C GLY A 40 -15.29 -17.45 9.51
N VAL A 41 -14.40 -17.17 8.57
CA VAL A 41 -14.05 -15.80 8.16
C VAL A 41 -15.24 -15.15 7.45
N VAL A 42 -15.53 -13.90 7.79
CA VAL A 42 -16.51 -13.10 7.05
C VAL A 42 -15.81 -12.37 5.91
N ILE A 43 -16.09 -12.81 4.69
CA ILE A 43 -15.57 -12.21 3.46
C ILE A 43 -16.52 -11.10 3.02
N VAL A 44 -16.00 -9.88 2.84
CA VAL A 44 -16.72 -8.69 2.39
C VAL A 44 -16.22 -8.31 1.01
N THR A 45 -17.06 -8.52 -0.01
CA THR A 45 -16.80 -8.14 -1.40
C THR A 45 -17.45 -6.82 -1.77
N GLY A 46 -18.57 -6.48 -1.12
CA GLY A 46 -19.33 -5.27 -1.39
C GLY A 46 -18.61 -4.00 -0.98
N TYR A 47 -18.70 -2.97 -1.82
CA TYR A 47 -18.04 -1.69 -1.63
C TYR A 47 -18.55 -0.93 -0.40
N HIS A 48 -19.89 -0.84 -0.25
CA HIS A 48 -20.52 -0.10 0.85
C HIS A 48 -20.28 -0.79 2.18
N GLU A 49 -20.35 -2.11 2.21
CA GLU A 49 -20.10 -2.97 3.37
C GLU A 49 -18.63 -2.88 3.81
N ALA A 50 -17.69 -2.84 2.86
CA ALA A 50 -16.28 -2.61 3.19
C ALA A 50 -16.05 -1.19 3.75
N LEU A 51 -16.74 -0.15 3.24
CA LEU A 51 -16.67 1.20 3.79
C LEU A 51 -17.21 1.27 5.21
N GLU A 52 -18.26 0.53 5.53
CA GLU A 52 -18.82 0.45 6.88
C GLU A 52 -17.76 -0.03 7.87
N VAL A 53 -17.10 -1.14 7.56
CA VAL A 53 -16.00 -1.66 8.40
C VAL A 53 -14.86 -0.64 8.57
N TYR A 54 -14.50 0.09 7.51
CA TYR A 54 -13.43 1.09 7.59
C TYR A 54 -13.79 2.32 8.44
N ARG A 55 -15.08 2.63 8.62
CA ARG A 55 -15.56 3.77 9.40
C ARG A 55 -15.57 3.51 10.90
N HIS A 56 -15.53 2.24 11.31
CA HIS A 56 -15.68 1.83 12.71
C HIS A 56 -14.44 1.10 13.25
N PRO A 57 -13.28 1.79 13.35
CA PRO A 57 -12.05 1.20 13.90
C PRO A 57 -12.17 0.86 15.39
N GLU A 58 -13.14 1.45 16.10
CA GLU A 58 -13.48 1.13 17.49
C GLU A 58 -14.15 -0.25 17.62
N VAL A 59 -14.78 -0.74 16.53
CA VAL A 59 -15.42 -2.05 16.44
C VAL A 59 -14.49 -3.07 15.79
N TYR A 60 -13.83 -2.70 14.69
CA TYR A 60 -13.04 -3.57 13.83
C TYR A 60 -11.54 -3.28 13.99
N SER A 61 -10.89 -4.01 14.90
CA SER A 61 -9.46 -3.91 15.15
C SER A 61 -8.61 -4.21 13.92
N SER A 62 -7.53 -3.47 13.77
CA SER A 62 -6.51 -3.73 12.75
C SER A 62 -5.46 -4.73 13.19
N ILE A 63 -5.52 -5.28 14.39
CA ILE A 63 -4.49 -6.16 14.97
C ILE A 63 -4.16 -7.36 14.07
N ASN A 64 -5.15 -7.91 13.37
CA ASN A 64 -4.98 -9.03 12.42
C ASN A 64 -4.80 -8.56 10.96
N ARG A 65 -4.56 -7.28 10.70
CA ARG A 65 -4.58 -6.74 9.32
C ARG A 65 -3.63 -7.44 8.36
N THR A 66 -2.45 -7.80 8.82
CA THR A 66 -1.43 -8.51 8.05
C THR A 66 -1.50 -10.02 8.24
N GLY A 67 -2.37 -10.47 9.12
CA GLY A 67 -2.61 -11.87 9.47
C GLY A 67 -3.30 -12.67 8.36
N GLY A 68 -4.02 -13.69 8.79
CA GLY A 68 -4.69 -14.65 7.93
C GLY A 68 -6.07 -15.04 8.44
N PRO A 69 -6.66 -16.06 7.82
CA PRO A 69 -7.97 -16.56 8.20
C PRO A 69 -7.97 -17.25 9.56
N VAL A 70 -6.82 -17.76 10.01
CA VAL A 70 -6.66 -18.50 11.26
C VAL A 70 -5.86 -17.67 12.26
N LEU A 71 -6.37 -17.59 13.48
CA LEU A 71 -5.68 -16.98 14.61
C LEU A 71 -4.97 -18.09 15.40
N ASP A 72 -3.65 -17.94 15.61
CA ASP A 72 -2.85 -18.87 16.43
C ASP A 72 -2.59 -18.21 17.79
N LEU A 73 -3.62 -18.22 18.64
CA LEU A 73 -3.58 -17.62 19.97
C LEU A 73 -3.58 -18.72 21.04
N PRO A 74 -2.84 -18.54 22.16
CA PRO A 74 -2.81 -19.51 23.27
C PRO A 74 -4.07 -19.44 24.16
N VAL A 75 -5.07 -18.66 23.78
CA VAL A 75 -6.30 -18.41 24.55
C VAL A 75 -7.49 -18.32 23.61
N GLU A 76 -8.64 -18.75 24.09
CA GLU A 76 -9.91 -18.51 23.41
C GLU A 76 -10.36 -17.06 23.60
N LEU A 77 -10.79 -16.41 22.51
CA LEU A 77 -11.34 -15.07 22.56
C LEU A 77 -12.79 -15.13 23.03
N ALA A 78 -13.02 -14.84 24.31
CA ALA A 78 -14.32 -14.87 24.95
C ALA A 78 -14.62 -13.55 25.66
N GLY A 79 -15.90 -13.14 25.63
CA GLY A 79 -16.39 -11.90 26.26
C GLY A 79 -17.13 -11.01 25.27
N ASP A 80 -17.75 -9.94 25.80
CA ASP A 80 -18.50 -8.96 24.98
C ASP A 80 -17.60 -7.84 24.42
N ASP A 81 -16.44 -7.61 25.05
CA ASP A 81 -15.41 -6.68 24.59
C ASP A 81 -14.02 -7.33 24.72
N LEU A 82 -13.33 -7.44 23.60
CA LEU A 82 -12.02 -8.09 23.49
C LEU A 82 -10.84 -7.09 23.51
N THR A 83 -11.08 -5.80 23.73
CA THR A 83 -10.05 -4.77 23.60
C THR A 83 -8.82 -5.09 24.45
N ASP A 84 -9.00 -5.39 25.73
CA ASP A 84 -7.90 -5.67 26.67
C ASP A 84 -7.21 -7.01 26.37
N ILE A 85 -7.97 -8.07 26.04
CA ILE A 85 -7.39 -9.38 25.74
C ILE A 85 -6.58 -9.36 24.44
N LEU A 86 -7.04 -8.64 23.41
CA LEU A 86 -6.30 -8.48 22.17
C LEU A 86 -4.97 -7.74 22.40
N GLU A 87 -4.95 -6.72 23.24
CA GLU A 87 -3.73 -6.01 23.58
C GLU A 87 -2.79 -6.87 24.45
N GLN A 88 -3.31 -7.61 25.40
CA GLN A 88 -2.53 -8.54 26.22
C GLN A 88 -1.82 -9.61 25.36
N TYR A 89 -2.48 -10.13 24.32
CA TYR A 89 -1.94 -11.15 23.42
C TYR A 89 -1.43 -10.59 22.08
N ARG A 90 -1.19 -9.29 21.98
CA ARG A 90 -0.69 -8.61 20.77
C ARG A 90 0.53 -9.30 20.16
N ALA A 91 1.46 -9.78 21.00
CA ALA A 91 2.70 -10.42 20.57
C ALA A 91 2.51 -11.67 19.69
N TYR A 92 1.34 -12.29 19.74
CA TYR A 92 1.00 -13.46 18.92
C TYR A 92 0.48 -13.09 17.52
N PHE A 93 0.17 -11.81 17.27
CA PHE A 93 -0.29 -11.39 15.96
C PHE A 93 0.88 -11.03 15.04
N PRO A 94 0.79 -11.34 13.74
CA PRO A 94 1.80 -10.94 12.76
C PRO A 94 1.96 -9.42 12.71
N SER A 95 3.20 -8.94 12.56
CA SER A 95 3.51 -7.50 12.47
C SER A 95 2.97 -6.70 13.66
N ASN A 96 2.94 -7.30 14.86
CA ASN A 96 2.34 -6.74 16.08
C ASN A 96 2.98 -5.42 16.55
N ASP A 97 4.18 -5.11 16.07
CA ASP A 97 4.96 -3.92 16.37
C ASP A 97 4.92 -2.86 15.26
N GLN A 98 4.02 -3.05 14.28
CA GLN A 98 3.91 -2.19 13.11
C GLN A 98 2.66 -1.31 13.14
N LEU A 99 2.79 -0.05 12.71
CA LEU A 99 1.69 0.91 12.62
C LEU A 99 0.42 0.36 11.95
N VAL A 100 0.59 -0.51 10.96
CA VAL A 100 -0.52 -1.07 10.17
C VAL A 100 -1.44 -1.96 11.00
N THR A 101 -0.99 -2.50 12.15
CA THR A 101 -1.75 -3.35 13.06
C THR A 101 -2.17 -2.64 14.35
N PHE A 102 -1.77 -1.38 14.54
CA PHE A 102 -2.14 -0.62 15.73
C PHE A 102 -3.58 -0.12 15.65
N ASP A 103 -4.24 -0.11 16.78
CA ASP A 103 -5.49 0.63 17.00
C ASP A 103 -5.21 1.93 17.78
N PRO A 104 -6.12 2.92 17.78
CA PRO A 104 -6.00 4.08 18.65
C PRO A 104 -5.95 3.67 20.15
N PRO A 105 -5.17 4.39 21.01
CA PRO A 105 -4.43 5.63 20.71
C PRO A 105 -3.06 5.40 20.03
N MET A 106 -2.44 4.23 20.16
CA MET A 106 -1.09 3.92 19.66
C MET A 106 -0.97 4.19 18.14
N HIS A 107 -2.00 3.81 17.36
CA HIS A 107 -2.07 4.15 15.95
C HIS A 107 -1.91 5.65 15.70
N THR A 108 -2.63 6.49 16.45
CA THR A 108 -2.66 7.94 16.24
C THR A 108 -1.28 8.56 16.41
N ASP A 109 -0.56 8.16 17.45
CA ASP A 109 0.77 8.68 17.77
C ASP A 109 1.80 8.30 16.73
N HIS A 110 1.87 7.02 16.37
CA HIS A 110 2.79 6.53 15.34
C HIS A 110 2.43 7.06 13.95
N ARG A 111 1.13 7.24 13.66
CA ARG A 111 0.67 7.83 12.40
C ARG A 111 1.11 9.29 12.28
N ALA A 112 1.08 10.06 13.36
CA ALA A 112 1.54 11.43 13.36
C ALA A 112 3.05 11.53 13.01
N LEU A 113 3.88 10.67 13.60
CA LEU A 113 5.30 10.57 13.25
C LEU A 113 5.50 10.28 11.76
N LEU A 114 4.81 9.26 11.23
CA LEU A 114 4.91 8.88 9.81
C LEU A 114 4.49 10.02 8.88
N MET A 115 3.40 10.72 9.18
CA MET A 115 2.93 11.82 8.33
C MET A 115 3.90 13.01 8.30
N GLY A 116 4.72 13.17 9.32
CA GLY A 116 5.83 14.12 9.32
C GLY A 116 6.92 13.81 8.28
N LEU A 117 7.07 12.54 7.87
CA LEU A 117 8.04 12.11 6.86
C LEU A 117 7.49 12.24 5.42
N ILE A 118 6.19 12.04 5.23
CA ILE A 118 5.54 12.05 3.90
C ILE A 118 4.83 13.40 3.68
N THR A 119 5.60 14.47 3.62
CA THR A 119 5.06 15.81 3.37
C THR A 119 4.98 16.13 1.88
N PRO A 120 4.08 17.03 1.43
CA PRO A 120 4.03 17.48 0.04
C PRO A 120 5.37 18.03 -0.48
N LYS A 121 6.13 18.69 0.38
CA LYS A 121 7.47 19.20 0.04
C LYS A 121 8.42 18.05 -0.27
N ARG A 122 8.47 17.03 0.60
CA ARG A 122 9.34 15.84 0.42
C ARG A 122 8.97 15.04 -0.82
N LEU A 123 7.68 14.84 -1.04
CA LEU A 123 7.20 14.16 -2.25
C LEU A 123 7.63 14.90 -3.52
N LYS A 124 7.60 16.25 -3.51
CA LYS A 124 8.04 17.05 -4.64
C LYS A 124 9.56 16.99 -4.85
N GLU A 125 10.34 16.99 -3.77
CA GLU A 125 11.80 16.82 -3.84
C GLU A 125 12.16 15.44 -4.40
N ASN A 126 11.46 14.39 -3.97
CA ASN A 126 11.65 13.03 -4.46
C ASN A 126 11.32 12.87 -5.96
N GLU A 127 10.44 13.72 -6.55
CA GLU A 127 10.08 13.64 -7.98
C GLU A 127 11.30 13.70 -8.91
N GLU A 128 12.29 14.56 -8.64
CA GLU A 128 13.47 14.66 -9.48
C GLU A 128 14.36 13.42 -9.37
N PHE A 129 14.43 12.82 -8.18
CA PHE A 129 15.10 11.52 -8.00
C PHE A 129 14.39 10.42 -8.79
N LEU A 130 13.05 10.35 -8.71
CA LEU A 130 12.24 9.38 -9.45
C LEU A 130 12.49 9.46 -10.96
N LYS A 131 12.51 10.67 -11.52
CA LYS A 131 12.77 10.88 -12.95
C LYS A 131 14.18 10.42 -13.35
N ARG A 132 15.21 10.86 -12.61
CA ARG A 132 16.61 10.46 -12.88
C ARG A 132 16.82 8.97 -12.77
N THR A 133 16.22 8.33 -11.76
CA THR A 133 16.33 6.90 -11.54
C THR A 133 15.62 6.10 -12.65
N ALA A 134 14.41 6.54 -13.08
CA ALA A 134 13.73 5.97 -14.23
C ALA A 134 14.60 6.06 -15.49
N ASP A 135 15.16 7.23 -15.79
CA ASP A 135 16.01 7.42 -16.97
C ASP A 135 17.25 6.53 -16.93
N ARG A 136 17.94 6.47 -15.78
CA ARG A 136 19.12 5.60 -15.61
C ARG A 136 18.81 4.13 -15.88
N PHE A 137 17.70 3.60 -15.35
CA PHE A 137 17.33 2.21 -15.59
C PHE A 137 16.88 1.96 -17.03
N LEU A 138 16.22 2.92 -17.66
CA LEU A 138 15.86 2.82 -19.07
C LEU A 138 17.09 2.87 -19.98
N ASP A 139 18.14 3.63 -19.62
CA ASP A 139 19.42 3.63 -20.34
C ASP A 139 20.11 2.26 -20.26
N GLU A 140 19.91 1.49 -19.15
CA GLU A 140 20.44 0.12 -19.01
C GLU A 140 19.62 -0.90 -19.78
N LEU A 141 18.29 -0.74 -19.91
CA LEU A 141 17.37 -1.75 -20.42
C LEU A 141 17.06 -1.60 -21.91
N LEU A 142 16.78 -0.38 -22.39
CA LEU A 142 16.30 -0.19 -23.76
C LEU A 142 17.28 -0.65 -24.86
N PRO A 143 18.61 -0.49 -24.70
CA PRO A 143 19.55 -1.00 -25.70
C PRO A 143 19.52 -2.54 -25.87
N LYS A 144 19.00 -3.28 -24.89
CA LYS A 144 18.87 -4.75 -24.98
C LYS A 144 17.69 -5.17 -25.87
N GLY A 145 16.73 -4.28 -26.14
CA GLY A 145 15.51 -4.56 -26.90
C GLY A 145 14.49 -5.45 -26.15
N GLN A 146 14.89 -6.06 -25.03
CA GLN A 146 14.06 -6.91 -24.18
C GLN A 146 14.50 -6.81 -22.72
N CYS A 147 13.57 -7.08 -21.78
CA CYS A 147 13.88 -7.10 -20.35
C CYS A 147 12.93 -8.00 -19.57
N GLU A 148 13.38 -8.45 -18.40
CA GLU A 148 12.51 -8.92 -17.33
C GLU A 148 12.17 -7.73 -16.43
N PHE A 149 10.99 -7.18 -16.59
CA PHE A 149 10.63 -5.87 -16.05
C PHE A 149 10.53 -5.84 -14.53
N ILE A 150 10.06 -6.92 -13.89
CA ILE A 150 9.82 -6.95 -12.43
C ILE A 150 11.13 -6.79 -11.67
N TRP A 151 12.16 -7.57 -12.01
CA TRP A 151 13.42 -7.62 -11.28
C TRP A 151 14.46 -6.62 -11.79
N GLU A 152 14.52 -6.42 -13.11
CA GLU A 152 15.51 -5.53 -13.70
C GLU A 152 15.14 -4.05 -13.52
N TYR A 153 13.84 -3.73 -13.42
CA TYR A 153 13.35 -2.36 -13.31
C TYR A 153 12.50 -2.13 -12.05
N ALA A 154 11.30 -2.72 -11.97
CA ALA A 154 10.26 -2.30 -11.02
C ALA A 154 10.71 -2.44 -9.56
N LYS A 155 11.34 -3.56 -9.20
CA LYS A 155 11.82 -3.81 -7.84
C LYS A 155 12.92 -2.82 -7.44
N ARG A 156 13.91 -2.64 -8.30
CA ARG A 156 15.02 -1.71 -8.06
C ARG A 156 14.52 -0.27 -7.93
N TYR A 157 13.58 0.12 -8.78
CA TYR A 157 12.99 1.44 -8.80
C TYR A 157 12.20 1.75 -7.53
N ALA A 158 11.29 0.86 -7.10
CA ALA A 158 10.50 1.02 -5.89
C ALA A 158 11.38 1.10 -4.62
N ILE A 159 12.40 0.23 -4.50
CA ILE A 159 13.35 0.28 -3.38
C ILE A 159 14.04 1.64 -3.29
N LEU A 160 14.58 2.14 -4.39
CA LEU A 160 15.33 3.40 -4.40
C LEU A 160 14.44 4.63 -4.21
N ALA A 161 13.18 4.57 -4.66
CA ALA A 161 12.21 5.64 -4.44
C ALA A 161 11.94 5.87 -2.94
N VAL A 162 11.73 4.79 -2.19
CA VAL A 162 11.55 4.87 -0.72
C VAL A 162 12.85 5.25 -0.02
N ALA A 163 13.99 4.75 -0.49
CA ALA A 163 15.31 5.09 0.07
C ALA A 163 15.55 6.61 0.01
N ASP A 164 15.34 7.23 -1.14
CA ASP A 164 15.48 8.69 -1.30
C ASP A 164 14.44 9.45 -0.45
N LEU A 165 13.18 8.99 -0.41
CA LEU A 165 12.15 9.62 0.42
C LEU A 165 12.58 9.67 1.90
N LEU A 166 13.21 8.61 2.42
CA LEU A 166 13.69 8.51 3.79
C LEU A 166 15.06 9.17 3.99
N GLY A 167 15.69 9.68 2.92
CA GLY A 167 17.01 10.30 2.98
C GLY A 167 18.15 9.33 3.23
N VAL A 168 18.00 8.09 2.79
CA VAL A 168 19.08 7.11 2.79
C VAL A 168 20.15 7.55 1.80
N PRO A 169 21.43 7.64 2.21
CA PRO A 169 22.53 8.03 1.32
C PRO A 169 22.67 7.10 0.11
N GLU A 170 23.02 7.67 -1.06
CA GLU A 170 23.16 6.87 -2.29
C GLU A 170 24.24 5.77 -2.18
N GLU A 171 25.26 5.95 -1.34
CA GLU A 171 26.27 4.93 -1.05
C GLU A 171 25.70 3.68 -0.37
N ASP A 172 24.58 3.80 0.36
CA ASP A 172 23.92 2.68 1.04
C ASP A 172 22.93 1.94 0.12
N HIS A 173 22.57 2.48 -1.04
CA HIS A 173 21.61 1.88 -1.97
C HIS A 173 21.97 0.45 -2.43
N PRO A 174 23.25 0.12 -2.77
CA PRO A 174 23.61 -1.26 -3.13
C PRO A 174 23.33 -2.27 -2.01
N MET A 175 23.58 -1.89 -0.77
CA MET A 175 23.31 -2.73 0.41
C MET A 175 21.81 -2.98 0.56
N LEU A 176 20.98 -1.93 0.44
CA LEU A 176 19.52 -2.07 0.52
C LEU A 176 18.95 -2.93 -0.61
N LEU A 177 19.44 -2.75 -1.83
CA LEU A 177 19.05 -3.60 -2.97
C LEU A 177 19.40 -5.06 -2.72
N ALA A 178 20.59 -5.37 -2.18
CA ALA A 178 20.99 -6.72 -1.85
C ALA A 178 20.15 -7.33 -0.70
N LEU A 179 19.87 -6.54 0.34
CA LEU A 179 19.06 -6.96 1.49
C LEU A 179 17.65 -7.36 1.08
N LEU A 180 17.03 -6.59 0.19
CA LEU A 180 15.64 -6.79 -0.24
C LEU A 180 15.50 -7.64 -1.51
N ALA A 181 16.59 -7.97 -2.19
CA ALA A 181 16.58 -8.83 -3.37
C ALA A 181 16.10 -10.26 -3.06
N ALA A 182 16.44 -10.78 -1.87
CA ALA A 182 16.12 -12.14 -1.46
C ALA A 182 14.67 -12.34 -1.00
N GLU A 183 13.92 -11.25 -0.77
CA GLU A 183 12.58 -11.34 -0.23
C GLU A 183 11.56 -11.72 -1.30
N ARG A 184 10.80 -12.77 -1.04
CA ARG A 184 9.62 -13.16 -1.81
C ARG A 184 8.39 -12.98 -0.92
N GLY A 185 7.31 -12.46 -1.50
CA GLY A 185 6.02 -12.32 -0.81
C GLY A 185 5.42 -13.66 -0.36
N PRO A 186 4.38 -13.65 0.48
CA PRO A 186 3.72 -14.86 0.97
C PRO A 186 3.12 -15.68 -0.17
N MET A 187 3.35 -17.00 -0.12
CA MET A 187 2.88 -17.95 -1.13
C MET A 187 1.51 -18.51 -0.76
N LEU A 188 0.75 -18.96 -1.77
CA LEU A 188 -0.52 -19.66 -1.60
C LEU A 188 -0.33 -20.93 -0.75
N GLY A 189 -1.30 -21.22 0.15
CA GLY A 189 -1.34 -22.44 0.95
C GLY A 189 -0.43 -22.45 2.18
N ASN A 190 0.45 -21.50 2.36
CA ASN A 190 1.24 -21.40 3.57
C ASN A 190 0.64 -20.36 4.53
N LEU A 191 -0.40 -20.77 5.24
CA LEU A 191 -1.10 -19.94 6.23
C LEU A 191 -0.21 -19.62 7.46
N GLN A 192 0.89 -20.36 7.66
CA GLN A 192 1.82 -20.22 8.80
C GLN A 192 3.09 -19.41 8.47
N LEU A 193 3.40 -19.14 7.20
CA LEU A 193 4.63 -18.41 6.79
C LEU A 193 4.71 -16.96 7.26
N GLN A 194 3.70 -16.48 7.96
CA GLN A 194 3.65 -15.09 8.43
C GLN A 194 4.65 -14.79 9.55
N VAL A 195 5.20 -15.80 10.20
CA VAL A 195 6.18 -15.64 11.30
C VAL A 195 7.61 -15.45 10.79
N SER A 196 7.95 -15.90 9.58
CA SER A 196 9.33 -15.84 9.06
C SER A 196 9.77 -14.49 8.48
N HIS A 197 8.86 -13.53 8.32
CA HIS A 197 9.21 -12.18 7.82
C HIS A 197 9.94 -11.29 8.84
N HIS A 198 10.10 -11.75 10.08
CA HIS A 198 10.77 -10.97 11.12
C HIS A 198 12.26 -10.69 10.79
N ASN A 199 12.94 -11.63 10.15
CA ASN A 199 14.40 -11.53 9.94
C ASN A 199 14.87 -10.44 8.96
N SER A 200 14.12 -10.12 7.92
CA SER A 200 14.52 -9.08 6.96
C SER A 200 14.28 -7.68 7.48
N LEU A 201 13.17 -7.49 8.21
CA LEU A 201 12.86 -6.23 8.87
C LEU A 201 13.82 -5.92 10.04
N GLU A 202 14.30 -6.94 10.78
CA GLU A 202 15.28 -6.76 11.85
C GLU A 202 16.55 -6.08 11.35
N ARG A 203 17.07 -6.48 10.19
CA ARG A 203 18.25 -5.83 9.58
C ARG A 203 17.98 -4.38 9.18
N LEU A 204 16.77 -4.08 8.73
CA LEU A 204 16.37 -2.70 8.47
C LEU A 204 16.19 -1.92 9.77
N TYR A 205 15.68 -2.54 10.84
CA TYR A 205 15.59 -1.89 12.15
C TYR A 205 16.98 -1.50 12.64
N ASP A 206 17.95 -2.44 12.66
CA ASP A 206 19.32 -2.18 13.09
C ASP A 206 19.96 -1.04 12.27
N TYR A 207 19.77 -1.07 10.94
CA TYR A 207 20.26 -0.01 10.06
C TYR A 207 19.68 1.37 10.44
N PHE A 208 18.36 1.47 10.60
CA PHE A 208 17.71 2.74 10.92
C PHE A 208 17.98 3.19 12.36
N ILE A 209 18.05 2.29 13.34
CA ILE A 209 18.42 2.62 14.72
C ILE A 209 19.79 3.30 14.74
N ASP A 210 20.81 2.69 14.11
CA ASP A 210 22.16 3.26 14.03
C ASP A 210 22.14 4.67 13.40
N LYS A 211 21.44 4.85 12.27
CA LYS A 211 21.34 6.16 11.62
C LYS A 211 20.62 7.20 12.49
N ILE A 212 19.52 6.84 13.16
CA ILE A 212 18.75 7.71 14.04
C ILE A 212 19.59 8.14 15.25
N GLU A 213 20.28 7.21 15.92
CA GLU A 213 21.12 7.52 17.07
C GLU A 213 22.28 8.44 16.70
N ARG A 214 22.95 8.20 15.55
CA ARG A 214 24.00 9.08 15.04
C ARG A 214 23.50 10.50 14.76
N ARG A 215 22.31 10.64 14.15
CA ARG A 215 21.71 11.95 13.85
C ARG A 215 21.23 12.69 15.10
N ARG A 216 20.78 11.99 16.15
CA ARG A 216 20.48 12.60 17.46
C ARG A 216 21.72 13.20 18.11
N LYS A 217 22.88 12.52 18.00
CA LYS A 217 24.17 13.00 18.52
C LYS A 217 24.77 14.12 17.65
N ASN A 218 24.65 13.99 16.33
CA ASN A 218 25.26 14.89 15.34
C ASN A 218 24.22 15.25 14.25
N PRO A 219 23.32 16.22 14.49
CA PRO A 219 22.36 16.67 13.50
C PRO A 219 23.05 17.25 12.26
N ALA A 220 22.58 16.87 11.07
CA ALA A 220 23.18 17.28 9.78
C ALA A 220 22.22 18.09 8.88
N GLY A 221 21.04 18.45 9.35
CA GLY A 221 20.04 19.19 8.56
C GLY A 221 19.41 18.42 7.41
N ASP A 222 19.62 17.10 7.36
CA ASP A 222 19.05 16.17 6.38
C ASP A 222 17.74 15.55 6.88
N ILE A 223 17.14 14.69 6.06
CA ILE A 223 15.85 14.04 6.34
C ILE A 223 15.98 13.08 7.51
N LEU A 224 17.08 12.34 7.57
CA LEU A 224 17.35 11.43 8.69
C LEU A 224 17.42 12.19 10.01
N THR A 225 17.97 13.41 10.02
CA THR A 225 17.93 14.30 11.19
C THR A 225 16.49 14.68 11.55
N GLY A 226 15.69 15.14 10.56
CA GLY A 226 14.28 15.47 10.78
C GLY A 226 13.49 14.29 11.36
N MET A 227 13.71 13.09 10.82
CA MET A 227 13.12 11.85 11.31
C MET A 227 13.57 11.53 12.74
N SER A 228 14.88 11.68 13.04
CA SER A 228 15.45 11.34 14.34
C SER A 228 14.99 12.27 15.47
N LEU A 229 14.59 13.50 15.13
CA LEU A 229 14.13 14.53 16.06
C LEU A 229 12.59 14.70 16.07
N ALA A 230 11.86 13.89 15.28
CA ALA A 230 10.39 13.91 15.30
C ALA A 230 9.87 13.47 16.66
N THR A 231 8.82 14.17 17.16
CA THR A 231 8.19 13.90 18.45
C THR A 231 6.77 13.37 18.27
N PHE A 232 6.27 12.67 19.28
CA PHE A 232 4.86 12.38 19.40
C PHE A 232 4.05 13.68 19.56
N PRO A 233 2.70 13.63 19.39
CA PRO A 233 1.86 14.82 19.51
C PRO A 233 1.95 15.55 20.87
N ASP A 234 2.30 14.83 21.94
CA ASP A 234 2.52 15.39 23.29
C ASP A 234 3.90 16.06 23.47
N GLY A 235 4.74 16.06 22.42
CA GLY A 235 6.10 16.60 22.44
C GLY A 235 7.17 15.62 22.92
N THR A 236 6.81 14.40 23.32
CA THR A 236 7.75 13.39 23.79
C THR A 236 8.61 12.88 22.62
N LEU A 237 9.92 12.80 22.82
CA LEU A 237 10.83 12.19 21.84
C LEU A 237 10.73 10.66 21.94
N PRO A 238 10.31 9.97 20.85
CA PRO A 238 10.17 8.52 20.85
C PRO A 238 11.52 7.81 21.00
N ASP A 239 11.51 6.59 21.54
CA ASP A 239 12.68 5.72 21.48
C ASP A 239 13.13 5.54 20.00
N PRO A 240 14.44 5.51 19.68
CA PRO A 240 14.95 5.25 18.33
C PRO A 240 14.31 4.06 17.64
N VAL A 241 14.00 3.02 18.40
CA VAL A 241 13.34 1.80 17.90
C VAL A 241 11.98 2.07 17.27
N HIS A 242 11.16 2.95 17.84
CA HIS A 242 9.84 3.29 17.27
C HIS A 242 9.98 4.01 15.93
N VAL A 243 10.91 4.93 15.83
CA VAL A 243 11.18 5.66 14.58
C VAL A 243 11.76 4.74 13.51
N ALA A 244 12.69 3.84 13.90
CA ALA A 244 13.28 2.85 13.01
C ALA A 244 12.24 1.88 12.46
N ARG A 245 11.31 1.41 13.30
CA ARG A 245 10.19 0.56 12.88
C ARG A 245 9.29 1.25 11.86
N ILE A 246 8.97 2.53 12.06
CA ILE A 246 8.19 3.31 11.09
C ILE A 246 8.92 3.40 9.74
N ALA A 247 10.22 3.71 9.74
CA ALA A 247 11.02 3.80 8.53
C ALA A 247 11.14 2.46 7.80
N ALA A 248 11.48 1.38 8.52
CA ALA A 248 11.61 0.04 7.96
C ALA A 248 10.27 -0.49 7.40
N ASN A 249 9.17 -0.21 8.10
CA ASN A 249 7.84 -0.58 7.64
C ASN A 249 7.42 0.18 6.37
N LEU A 250 7.73 1.47 6.28
CA LEU A 250 7.49 2.24 5.06
C LEU A 250 8.28 1.66 3.90
N PHE A 251 9.53 1.25 4.17
CA PHE A 251 10.41 0.62 3.20
C PHE A 251 9.84 -0.69 2.67
N ALA A 252 9.49 -1.62 3.57
CA ALA A 252 8.93 -2.93 3.21
C ALA A 252 7.58 -2.80 2.49
N ALA A 253 6.67 -1.97 3.01
CA ALA A 253 5.34 -1.78 2.45
C ALA A 253 5.37 -1.09 1.07
N GLY A 254 6.32 -0.16 0.86
CA GLY A 254 6.45 0.58 -0.41
C GLY A 254 7.06 -0.25 -1.53
N ASN A 255 7.89 -1.24 -1.21
CA ASN A 255 8.59 -2.04 -2.21
C ASN A 255 7.62 -2.96 -2.99
N GLU A 256 7.06 -4.00 -2.34
CA GLU A 256 6.29 -5.04 -3.04
C GLU A 256 5.05 -4.49 -3.74
N THR A 257 4.31 -3.60 -3.07
CA THR A 257 3.05 -3.07 -3.61
C THR A 257 3.26 -2.19 -4.85
N THR A 258 4.32 -1.38 -4.86
CA THR A 258 4.61 -0.49 -5.99
C THR A 258 5.19 -1.26 -7.18
N LEU A 259 6.09 -2.24 -6.92
CA LEU A 259 6.57 -3.06 -8.04
C LEU A 259 5.43 -3.82 -8.72
N GLN A 260 4.44 -4.32 -7.95
CA GLN A 260 3.28 -5.00 -8.53
C GLN A 260 2.35 -4.02 -9.27
N LEU A 261 2.15 -2.81 -8.76
CA LEU A 261 1.41 -1.78 -9.49
C LEU A 261 2.07 -1.47 -10.84
N LEU A 262 3.39 -1.34 -10.87
CA LEU A 262 4.15 -1.13 -12.12
C LEU A 262 4.03 -2.33 -13.06
N GLY A 263 4.17 -3.55 -12.54
CA GLY A 263 4.05 -4.78 -13.31
C GLY A 263 2.66 -4.94 -13.96
N ILE A 264 1.59 -4.81 -13.16
CA ILE A 264 0.19 -4.88 -13.62
C ILE A 264 -0.08 -3.79 -14.68
N SER A 265 0.36 -2.55 -14.39
CA SER A 265 0.17 -1.43 -15.30
C SER A 265 0.87 -1.66 -16.64
N LEU A 266 2.08 -2.15 -16.61
CA LEU A 266 2.87 -2.33 -17.83
C LEU A 266 2.44 -3.58 -18.62
N ALA A 267 2.00 -4.64 -17.94
CA ALA A 267 1.37 -5.78 -18.59
C ALA A 267 0.13 -5.35 -19.38
N ARG A 268 -0.72 -4.49 -18.79
CA ARG A 268 -1.90 -3.92 -19.46
C ARG A 268 -1.51 -3.08 -20.69
N ILE A 269 -0.54 -2.18 -20.55
CA ILE A 269 -0.07 -1.32 -21.65
C ILE A 269 0.52 -2.15 -22.79
N ALA A 270 1.28 -3.19 -22.47
CA ALA A 270 1.97 -4.01 -23.46
C ALA A 270 1.05 -5.01 -24.17
N ASP A 271 -0.01 -5.49 -23.50
CA ASP A 271 -0.97 -6.42 -24.06
C ASP A 271 -2.11 -5.72 -24.83
N ASP A 272 -2.48 -4.49 -24.45
CA ASP A 272 -3.53 -3.68 -25.08
C ASP A 272 -2.91 -2.49 -25.83
N GLN A 273 -2.68 -2.68 -27.12
CA GLN A 273 -2.06 -1.66 -27.97
C GLN A 273 -2.93 -0.41 -28.15
N ALA A 274 -4.26 -0.53 -28.05
CA ALA A 274 -5.15 0.63 -28.12
C ALA A 274 -4.99 1.55 -26.90
N VAL A 275 -4.88 0.95 -25.71
CA VAL A 275 -4.55 1.67 -24.47
C VAL A 275 -3.15 2.30 -24.60
N GLN A 276 -2.17 1.56 -25.10
CA GLN A 276 -0.81 2.10 -25.29
C GLN A 276 -0.80 3.32 -26.20
N ASP A 277 -1.49 3.26 -27.35
CA ASP A 277 -1.56 4.34 -28.32
C ASP A 277 -2.30 5.56 -27.76
N GLN A 278 -3.41 5.34 -27.02
CA GLN A 278 -4.14 6.41 -26.33
C GLN A 278 -3.24 7.16 -25.34
N LEU A 279 -2.48 6.42 -24.52
CA LEU A 279 -1.56 7.02 -23.54
C LEU A 279 -0.38 7.73 -24.21
N ARG A 280 0.08 7.27 -25.38
CA ARG A 280 1.13 7.95 -26.17
C ARG A 280 0.63 9.25 -26.80
N GLN A 281 -0.62 9.28 -27.27
CA GLN A 281 -1.24 10.48 -27.82
C GLN A 281 -1.45 11.56 -26.75
N ASP A 282 -1.88 11.14 -25.55
CA ASP A 282 -2.10 12.04 -24.42
C ASP A 282 -1.55 11.44 -23.10
N THR A 283 -0.31 11.77 -22.79
CA THR A 283 0.34 11.34 -21.52
C THR A 283 -0.30 11.96 -20.26
N ALA A 284 -1.20 12.96 -20.40
CA ALA A 284 -1.97 13.49 -19.29
C ALA A 284 -3.01 12.45 -18.77
N LEU A 285 -3.31 11.42 -19.54
CA LEU A 285 -4.19 10.32 -19.15
C LEU A 285 -3.48 9.31 -18.21
N VAL A 286 -2.15 9.27 -18.15
CA VAL A 286 -1.41 8.30 -17.32
C VAL A 286 -1.88 8.28 -15.85
N PRO A 287 -2.12 9.40 -15.16
CA PRO A 287 -2.66 9.37 -13.80
C PRO A 287 -4.05 8.70 -13.70
N ARG A 288 -4.93 8.88 -14.69
CA ARG A 288 -6.24 8.22 -14.72
C ARG A 288 -6.12 6.73 -15.01
N PHE A 289 -5.24 6.37 -15.92
CA PHE A 289 -4.90 4.98 -16.22
C PHE A 289 -4.44 4.24 -14.95
N ILE A 290 -3.60 4.84 -14.11
CA ILE A 290 -3.14 4.25 -12.84
C ILE A 290 -4.31 4.05 -11.87
N GLU A 291 -5.22 5.03 -11.73
CA GLU A 291 -6.39 4.87 -10.85
C GLU A 291 -7.31 3.75 -11.34
N GLU A 292 -7.51 3.62 -12.65
CA GLU A 292 -8.33 2.55 -13.22
C GLU A 292 -7.65 1.17 -13.09
N THR A 293 -6.32 1.11 -13.24
CA THR A 293 -5.55 -0.10 -12.94
C THR A 293 -5.73 -0.53 -11.49
N LEU A 294 -5.58 0.39 -10.54
CA LEU A 294 -5.79 0.13 -9.11
C LEU A 294 -7.22 -0.31 -8.79
N ARG A 295 -8.22 0.21 -9.52
CA ARG A 295 -9.61 -0.19 -9.36
C ARG A 295 -9.84 -1.65 -9.76
N ILE A 296 -9.38 -2.01 -10.97
CA ILE A 296 -9.62 -3.36 -11.55
C ILE A 296 -8.74 -4.40 -10.89
N GLU A 297 -7.49 -4.06 -10.61
CA GLU A 297 -6.46 -5.02 -10.22
C GLU A 297 -5.55 -4.46 -9.13
N ALA A 298 -6.09 -4.38 -7.89
CA ALA A 298 -5.35 -3.90 -6.74
C ALA A 298 -4.19 -4.85 -6.37
N PRO A 299 -2.95 -4.33 -6.19
CA PRO A 299 -1.80 -5.14 -5.77
C PRO A 299 -2.01 -5.89 -4.45
N ILE A 300 -2.78 -5.32 -3.52
CA ILE A 300 -3.27 -6.00 -2.31
C ILE A 300 -4.73 -6.34 -2.52
N ARG A 301 -5.04 -7.64 -2.62
CA ARG A 301 -6.41 -8.13 -2.87
C ARG A 301 -7.37 -7.79 -1.73
N GLY A 302 -6.88 -7.79 -0.48
CA GLY A 302 -7.71 -7.50 0.68
C GLY A 302 -6.92 -7.27 1.96
N SER A 303 -7.63 -6.93 3.03
CA SER A 303 -7.04 -6.76 4.36
C SER A 303 -7.98 -7.28 5.44
N PHE A 304 -7.38 -7.90 6.46
CA PHE A 304 -8.15 -8.44 7.57
C PHE A 304 -8.51 -7.38 8.61
N ARG A 305 -9.58 -7.68 9.36
CA ARG A 305 -9.98 -7.03 10.60
C ARG A 305 -10.41 -8.10 11.59
N LEU A 306 -10.49 -7.72 12.85
CA LEU A 306 -11.00 -8.57 13.92
C LEU A 306 -12.05 -7.77 14.71
N THR A 307 -13.26 -8.33 14.91
CA THR A 307 -14.27 -7.67 15.72
C THR A 307 -13.85 -7.65 17.19
N LYS A 308 -13.87 -6.47 17.82
CA LYS A 308 -13.61 -6.31 19.26
C LYS A 308 -14.88 -6.57 20.08
N VAL A 309 -15.98 -6.12 19.56
CA VAL A 309 -17.31 -6.20 20.18
C VAL A 309 -18.30 -6.82 19.20
N ARG A 310 -19.51 -7.15 19.68
CA ARG A 310 -20.60 -7.57 18.80
C ARG A 310 -20.91 -6.49 17.76
N ALA A 311 -21.07 -6.90 16.52
CA ALA A 311 -21.30 -6.01 15.39
C ALA A 311 -22.20 -6.67 14.35
N SER A 312 -22.55 -5.94 13.29
CA SER A 312 -23.17 -6.50 12.08
C SER A 312 -22.58 -5.85 10.83
N ILE A 313 -22.58 -6.61 9.73
CA ILE A 313 -22.27 -6.09 8.39
C ILE A 313 -23.42 -6.52 7.47
N GLY A 314 -24.20 -5.56 6.98
CA GLY A 314 -25.47 -5.86 6.34
C GLY A 314 -26.39 -6.60 7.29
N GLU A 315 -26.88 -7.77 6.88
CA GLU A 315 -27.77 -8.62 7.69
C GLU A 315 -27.04 -9.67 8.54
N LEU A 316 -25.69 -9.72 8.46
CA LEU A 316 -24.90 -10.75 9.14
C LEU A 316 -24.41 -10.25 10.50
N ASP A 317 -24.85 -10.92 11.58
CA ASP A 317 -24.37 -10.70 12.93
C ASP A 317 -22.97 -11.30 13.14
N LEU A 318 -22.10 -10.55 13.83
CA LEU A 318 -20.73 -10.90 14.14
C LEU A 318 -20.52 -10.93 15.66
N ALA A 319 -20.11 -12.09 16.16
CA ALA A 319 -19.61 -12.17 17.53
C ALA A 319 -18.25 -11.49 17.67
N PRO A 320 -17.87 -11.03 18.89
CA PRO A 320 -16.50 -10.64 19.15
C PRO A 320 -15.51 -11.74 18.75
N GLY A 321 -14.33 -11.38 18.22
CA GLY A 321 -13.34 -12.34 17.73
C GLY A 321 -13.58 -12.85 16.29
N THR A 322 -14.63 -12.37 15.59
CA THR A 322 -14.85 -12.73 14.19
C THR A 322 -13.77 -12.09 13.31
N VAL A 323 -13.09 -12.92 12.51
CA VAL A 323 -12.15 -12.46 11.48
C VAL A 323 -12.94 -11.99 10.26
N VAL A 324 -12.67 -10.78 9.79
CA VAL A 324 -13.30 -10.15 8.61
C VAL A 324 -12.24 -9.88 7.55
N LEU A 325 -12.48 -10.34 6.33
CA LEU A 325 -11.63 -10.04 5.16
C LEU A 325 -12.33 -9.07 4.21
N LEU A 326 -11.77 -7.88 4.04
CA LEU A 326 -12.24 -6.86 3.09
C LEU A 326 -11.53 -7.07 1.74
N LEU A 327 -12.26 -7.45 0.68
CA LEU A 327 -11.69 -7.71 -0.64
C LEU A 327 -11.73 -6.46 -1.53
N HIS A 328 -10.59 -5.76 -1.61
CA HIS A 328 -10.44 -4.50 -2.37
C HIS A 328 -10.65 -4.68 -3.87
N GLY A 329 -10.14 -5.80 -4.43
CA GLY A 329 -10.30 -6.12 -5.85
C GLY A 329 -11.77 -6.36 -6.22
N ALA A 330 -12.52 -7.06 -5.35
CA ALA A 330 -13.95 -7.26 -5.53
C ALA A 330 -14.73 -5.93 -5.40
N ALA A 331 -14.46 -5.15 -4.35
CA ALA A 331 -15.11 -3.85 -4.15
C ALA A 331 -14.90 -2.88 -5.33
N GLY A 332 -13.75 -2.97 -6.02
CA GLY A 332 -13.49 -2.23 -7.26
C GLY A 332 -14.38 -2.64 -8.45
N ARG A 333 -15.09 -3.77 -8.35
CA ARG A 333 -15.99 -4.32 -9.35
C ARG A 333 -17.47 -4.18 -8.99
N ASP A 334 -17.81 -3.51 -7.90
CA ASP A 334 -19.20 -3.35 -7.45
C ASP A 334 -19.99 -2.43 -8.39
N ALA A 335 -20.96 -3.01 -9.10
CA ALA A 335 -21.83 -2.30 -10.06
C ALA A 335 -22.69 -1.21 -9.42
N ARG A 336 -22.91 -1.27 -8.09
CA ARG A 336 -23.60 -0.22 -7.33
C ARG A 336 -22.81 1.09 -7.29
N VAL A 337 -21.49 1.04 -7.58
CA VAL A 337 -20.55 2.17 -7.53
C VAL A 337 -19.95 2.47 -8.90
N PHE A 338 -19.56 1.43 -9.64
CA PHE A 338 -18.86 1.57 -10.91
C PHE A 338 -19.72 1.03 -12.06
N ALA A 339 -20.14 1.90 -12.97
CA ALA A 339 -20.85 1.47 -14.17
C ALA A 339 -19.92 0.59 -15.03
N HIS A 340 -20.47 -0.50 -15.62
CA HIS A 340 -19.67 -1.46 -16.40
C HIS A 340 -18.35 -1.86 -15.71
N PRO A 341 -18.40 -2.43 -14.50
CA PRO A 341 -17.24 -2.54 -13.63
C PRO A 341 -16.16 -3.49 -14.16
N GLY A 342 -16.51 -4.40 -15.05
CA GLY A 342 -15.57 -5.31 -15.71
C GLY A 342 -14.75 -4.68 -16.83
N GLU A 343 -15.19 -3.54 -17.36
CA GLU A 343 -14.51 -2.84 -18.44
C GLU A 343 -13.37 -1.94 -17.90
N PHE A 344 -12.23 -1.95 -18.60
CA PHE A 344 -11.13 -1.04 -18.34
C PHE A 344 -11.34 0.27 -19.11
N ASP A 345 -11.62 1.36 -18.38
CA ASP A 345 -11.87 2.67 -18.96
C ASP A 345 -10.90 3.72 -18.39
N VAL A 346 -9.90 4.12 -19.18
CA VAL A 346 -8.92 5.16 -18.81
C VAL A 346 -9.58 6.49 -18.45
N GLN A 347 -10.78 6.75 -18.98
CA GLN A 347 -11.51 8.00 -18.76
C GLN A 347 -12.54 7.92 -17.62
N ARG A 348 -12.67 6.78 -16.95
CA ARG A 348 -13.62 6.58 -15.84
C ARG A 348 -13.50 7.69 -14.80
N ALA A 349 -14.59 8.43 -14.62
CA ALA A 349 -14.60 9.62 -13.78
C ALA A 349 -14.39 9.32 -12.29
N ASN A 350 -14.90 8.18 -11.81
CA ASN A 350 -14.87 7.77 -10.41
C ASN A 350 -13.86 6.66 -10.09
N ALA A 351 -12.88 6.39 -10.98
CA ALA A 351 -11.85 5.39 -10.74
C ALA A 351 -11.18 5.54 -9.35
N ARG A 352 -10.93 6.78 -8.91
CA ARG A 352 -10.32 7.10 -7.60
C ARG A 352 -11.14 6.67 -6.37
N HIS A 353 -12.38 6.24 -6.54
CA HIS A 353 -13.17 5.71 -5.44
C HIS A 353 -12.75 4.30 -5.03
N HIS A 354 -11.89 3.62 -5.80
CA HIS A 354 -11.38 2.29 -5.44
C HIS A 354 -10.85 2.20 -4.01
N LEU A 355 -10.83 0.98 -3.46
CA LEU A 355 -10.36 0.70 -2.09
C LEU A 355 -8.92 0.14 -2.03
N ALA A 356 -8.16 0.17 -3.12
CA ALA A 356 -6.80 -0.39 -3.18
C ALA A 356 -5.82 0.21 -2.15
N PHE A 357 -6.06 1.46 -1.72
CA PHE A 357 -5.31 2.12 -0.65
C PHE A 357 -6.01 2.09 0.71
N GLY A 358 -7.05 1.26 0.87
CA GLY A 358 -7.89 1.27 2.07
C GLY A 358 -8.65 2.57 2.28
N ARG A 359 -9.32 2.69 3.42
CA ARG A 359 -10.05 3.89 3.87
C ARG A 359 -9.91 4.06 5.39
N GLY A 360 -10.46 5.15 5.92
CA GLY A 360 -10.44 5.45 7.35
C GLY A 360 -9.05 5.81 7.86
N ILE A 361 -8.84 5.58 9.15
CA ILE A 361 -7.58 5.95 9.85
C ILE A 361 -6.35 5.26 9.26
N HIS A 362 -6.51 4.07 8.68
CA HIS A 362 -5.47 3.30 8.03
C HIS A 362 -5.37 3.52 6.51
N THR A 363 -5.94 4.57 5.94
CA THR A 363 -5.69 4.92 4.53
C THR A 363 -4.20 4.98 4.26
N CYS A 364 -3.75 4.37 3.16
CA CYS A 364 -2.32 4.23 2.84
C CYS A 364 -1.60 5.59 2.85
N PRO A 365 -0.58 5.77 3.70
CA PRO A 365 0.19 7.02 3.73
C PRO A 365 1.08 7.18 2.51
N GLY A 366 1.55 6.06 1.93
CA GLY A 366 2.40 6.03 0.73
C GLY A 366 1.65 6.21 -0.59
N ALA A 367 0.31 6.35 -0.57
CA ALA A 367 -0.48 6.46 -1.80
C ALA A 367 -0.05 7.62 -2.74
N PRO A 368 0.36 8.80 -2.25
CA PRO A 368 0.89 9.85 -3.12
C PRO A 368 2.22 9.45 -3.77
N LEU A 369 3.12 8.79 -3.03
CA LEU A 369 4.40 8.30 -3.55
C LEU A 369 4.19 7.22 -4.60
N ALA A 370 3.43 6.17 -4.31
CA ALA A 370 3.14 5.08 -5.25
C ALA A 370 2.54 5.58 -6.57
N ARG A 371 1.65 6.59 -6.50
CA ARG A 371 1.11 7.26 -7.69
C ARG A 371 2.19 8.01 -8.48
N ALA A 372 3.05 8.74 -7.81
CA ALA A 372 4.14 9.47 -8.44
C ALA A 372 5.12 8.51 -9.12
N GLU A 373 5.54 7.45 -8.43
CA GLU A 373 6.39 6.40 -8.96
C GLU A 373 5.81 5.79 -10.24
N ALA A 374 4.55 5.36 -10.21
CA ALA A 374 3.89 4.76 -11.34
C ALA A 374 3.73 5.74 -12.52
N VAL A 375 3.33 6.98 -12.24
CA VAL A 375 3.15 8.00 -13.28
C VAL A 375 4.46 8.36 -13.95
N TYR A 376 5.53 8.59 -13.18
CA TYR A 376 6.83 8.96 -13.76
C TYR A 376 7.45 7.81 -14.55
N SER A 377 7.43 6.60 -14.00
CA SER A 377 7.94 5.41 -14.67
C SER A 377 7.23 5.16 -16.00
N ILE A 378 5.90 5.12 -16.01
CA ILE A 378 5.11 4.84 -17.22
C ILE A 378 5.28 5.95 -18.26
N ARG A 379 5.25 7.22 -17.85
CA ARG A 379 5.49 8.33 -18.79
C ARG A 379 6.85 8.22 -19.45
N ARG A 380 7.91 7.96 -18.68
CA ARG A 380 9.26 7.84 -19.25
C ARG A 380 9.37 6.64 -20.20
N LEU A 381 8.79 5.48 -19.85
CA LEU A 381 8.72 4.32 -20.74
C LEU A 381 8.02 4.68 -22.05
N LEU A 382 6.83 5.28 -22.00
CA LEU A 382 6.06 5.68 -23.19
C LEU A 382 6.79 6.75 -24.04
N GLU A 383 7.50 7.67 -23.41
CA GLU A 383 8.28 8.70 -24.11
C GLU A 383 9.50 8.13 -24.83
N ARG A 384 10.19 7.16 -24.20
CA ARG A 384 11.46 6.60 -24.66
C ARG A 384 11.33 5.43 -25.62
N THR A 385 10.13 4.82 -25.69
CA THR A 385 9.88 3.67 -26.59
C THR A 385 8.90 4.03 -27.70
N GLU A 386 9.07 3.41 -28.85
CA GLU A 386 8.05 3.42 -29.93
C GLU A 386 6.97 2.37 -29.64
N ARG A 387 7.38 1.20 -29.14
CA ARG A 387 6.51 0.07 -28.86
C ARG A 387 6.98 -0.70 -27.64
N ILE A 388 6.02 -1.16 -26.85
CA ILE A 388 6.20 -2.08 -25.73
C ILE A 388 5.25 -3.25 -25.98
N GLU A 389 5.77 -4.48 -25.97
CA GLU A 389 4.99 -5.68 -26.24
C GLU A 389 5.31 -6.77 -25.21
N ILE A 390 4.35 -7.66 -24.97
CA ILE A 390 4.58 -8.87 -24.17
C ILE A 390 5.42 -9.85 -24.99
N SER A 391 6.51 -10.34 -24.41
CA SER A 391 7.33 -11.38 -25.05
C SER A 391 6.50 -12.65 -25.29
N ALA A 392 6.25 -12.97 -26.56
CA ALA A 392 5.50 -14.16 -26.92
C ALA A 392 6.27 -15.46 -26.59
N GLU A 393 7.60 -15.41 -26.55
CA GLU A 393 8.45 -16.52 -26.16
C GLU A 393 8.17 -16.97 -24.72
N HIS A 394 8.05 -16.03 -23.80
CA HIS A 394 7.86 -16.30 -22.37
C HIS A 394 6.39 -16.41 -21.97
N HIS A 395 5.54 -15.56 -22.53
CA HIS A 395 4.14 -15.44 -22.11
C HIS A 395 3.11 -16.00 -23.10
N GLY A 396 3.55 -16.56 -24.24
CA GLY A 396 2.65 -17.04 -25.29
C GLY A 396 2.08 -15.92 -26.17
N PRO A 397 1.34 -16.27 -27.24
CA PRO A 397 0.76 -15.31 -28.18
C PRO A 397 -0.39 -14.50 -27.55
N ALA A 398 -0.76 -13.38 -28.19
CA ALA A 398 -1.93 -12.60 -27.80
C ALA A 398 -3.21 -13.47 -27.76
N GLY A 399 -4.07 -13.27 -26.79
CA GLY A 399 -5.27 -14.06 -26.55
C GLY A 399 -5.06 -15.43 -25.91
N GLN A 400 -3.80 -15.88 -25.75
CA GLN A 400 -3.42 -17.13 -25.08
C GLN A 400 -2.24 -16.93 -24.13
N ARG A 401 -2.26 -15.80 -23.38
CA ARG A 401 -1.18 -15.46 -22.47
C ARG A 401 -1.09 -16.45 -21.31
N ARG A 402 0.12 -16.80 -20.96
CA ARG A 402 0.48 -17.57 -19.76
C ARG A 402 1.20 -16.64 -18.82
N TRP A 403 0.44 -16.10 -17.86
CA TRP A 403 0.98 -15.17 -16.89
C TRP A 403 1.65 -15.94 -15.75
N ASP A 404 2.85 -15.54 -15.39
CA ASP A 404 3.54 -16.00 -14.18
C ASP A 404 3.13 -15.09 -13.01
N LEU A 405 1.97 -15.41 -12.42
CA LEU A 405 1.37 -14.64 -11.34
C LEU A 405 1.81 -15.13 -9.97
N MET A 406 1.82 -14.23 -9.00
CA MET A 406 2.03 -14.58 -7.60
C MET A 406 0.93 -15.53 -7.11
N PRO A 407 1.26 -16.75 -6.62
CA PRO A 407 0.28 -17.68 -6.07
C PRO A 407 -0.13 -17.24 -4.67
N SER A 408 -0.91 -16.16 -4.55
CA SER A 408 -1.26 -15.54 -3.27
C SER A 408 -2.71 -15.09 -3.23
N TYR A 409 -3.43 -15.46 -2.16
CA TYR A 409 -4.75 -14.89 -1.87
C TYR A 409 -4.67 -13.42 -1.44
N LYS A 410 -3.50 -12.94 -1.03
CA LYS A 410 -3.28 -11.62 -0.42
C LYS A 410 -2.76 -10.60 -1.41
N PHE A 411 -1.86 -11.02 -2.31
CA PHE A 411 -1.23 -10.17 -3.31
C PHE A 411 -1.69 -10.52 -4.71
N ARG A 412 -1.70 -9.53 -5.58
CA ARG A 412 -1.93 -9.65 -7.00
C ARG A 412 -0.77 -9.02 -7.74
N GLY A 413 -0.20 -9.75 -8.71
CA GLY A 413 0.88 -9.25 -9.55
C GLY A 413 1.67 -10.37 -10.22
N HIS A 414 2.75 -10.00 -10.86
CA HIS A 414 3.60 -10.88 -11.64
C HIS A 414 4.86 -11.26 -10.87
N ASN A 415 5.23 -12.56 -10.88
CA ASN A 415 6.58 -12.99 -10.48
C ASN A 415 7.61 -12.55 -11.51
N HIS A 416 7.27 -12.71 -12.80
CA HIS A 416 8.07 -12.26 -13.92
C HIS A 416 7.20 -11.64 -15.00
N LEU A 417 7.71 -10.58 -15.63
CA LEU A 417 7.09 -9.92 -16.78
C LEU A 417 8.15 -9.63 -17.84
N TYR A 418 8.19 -10.48 -18.86
CA TYR A 418 9.12 -10.35 -19.98
C TYR A 418 8.51 -9.49 -21.08
N LEU A 419 9.23 -8.42 -21.42
CA LEU A 419 8.81 -7.45 -22.42
C LEU A 419 9.84 -7.31 -23.53
N THR A 420 9.35 -6.98 -24.73
CA THR A 420 10.16 -6.44 -25.83
C THR A 420 9.86 -4.95 -25.97
N CYS A 421 10.91 -4.15 -26.15
CA CYS A 421 10.81 -2.69 -26.22
C CYS A 421 11.57 -2.18 -27.44
N THR A 422 10.90 -1.47 -28.34
CA THR A 422 11.54 -0.73 -29.42
C THR A 422 11.89 0.67 -28.94
N GLU A 423 13.18 0.99 -28.81
CA GLU A 423 13.62 2.30 -28.37
C GLU A 423 13.34 3.37 -29.44
N ARG A 424 12.86 4.53 -29.01
CA ARG A 424 12.67 5.69 -29.89
C ARG A 424 13.99 6.39 -30.15
N ALA A 425 14.26 6.76 -31.41
CA ALA A 425 15.48 7.46 -31.79
C ALA A 425 15.73 8.69 -30.90
N ALA A 426 16.96 8.80 -30.38
CA ALA A 426 17.35 9.71 -29.30
C ALA A 426 17.04 11.22 -29.53
N GLY A 427 16.92 11.68 -30.78
CA GLY A 427 16.58 13.07 -31.11
C GLY A 427 15.12 13.46 -30.89
N LEU A 428 14.18 12.51 -30.90
CA LEU A 428 12.75 12.79 -30.90
C LEU A 428 12.15 12.96 -29.49
N TRP A 429 12.68 12.29 -28.47
CA TRP A 429 12.13 12.37 -27.11
C TRP A 429 12.70 13.56 -26.30
N ARG A 430 13.98 13.94 -26.52
CA ARG A 430 14.59 15.11 -25.86
C ARG A 430 13.91 16.42 -26.27
N ALA A 431 13.46 16.54 -27.52
CA ALA A 431 12.75 17.71 -28.02
C ALA A 431 11.32 17.88 -27.43
N ARG A 432 10.66 16.79 -26.99
CA ARG A 432 9.34 16.83 -26.36
C ARG A 432 9.42 17.15 -24.86
N ALA A 433 10.43 16.66 -24.15
CA ALA A 433 10.66 16.98 -22.74
C ALA A 433 10.84 18.50 -22.50
N GLY A 434 11.53 19.21 -23.40
CA GLY A 434 11.70 20.68 -23.33
C GLY A 434 10.41 21.49 -23.57
N ARG A 435 9.38 20.92 -24.23
CA ARG A 435 8.11 21.62 -24.50
C ARG A 435 7.02 21.38 -23.44
N ALA A 436 7.13 20.32 -22.64
CA ALA A 436 6.15 20.01 -21.60
C ALA A 436 6.34 20.90 -20.35
N VAL A 437 7.55 21.33 -20.06
CA VAL A 437 7.87 22.18 -18.89
C VAL A 437 7.27 23.60 -19.02
N THR A 438 7.01 24.08 -20.24
CA THR A 438 6.49 25.44 -20.48
C THR A 438 4.97 25.57 -20.42
N ARG A 439 4.20 24.47 -20.28
CA ARG A 439 2.72 24.49 -20.29
C ARG A 439 2.01 24.30 -18.94
N PHE A 440 2.74 24.08 -17.85
CA PHE A 440 2.13 23.83 -16.53
C PHE A 440 2.47 24.92 -15.48
N LEU A 441 2.35 26.19 -15.85
CA LEU A 441 2.16 27.24 -14.86
C LEU A 441 0.67 27.65 -14.88
N PRO A 442 -0.12 27.39 -13.82
CA PRO A 442 -1.45 27.94 -13.74
C PRO A 442 -1.35 29.46 -13.63
N ARG A 443 -1.93 30.18 -14.60
CA ARG A 443 -2.12 31.63 -14.49
C ARG A 443 -2.91 31.91 -13.21
N GLN A 444 -2.26 32.42 -12.19
CA GLN A 444 -2.88 33.00 -11.01
C GLN A 444 -3.76 34.18 -11.46
N ARG A 445 -5.05 33.99 -11.55
CA ARG A 445 -6.01 35.10 -11.58
C ARG A 445 -6.12 35.66 -10.17
N SER A 446 -5.47 36.79 -9.95
CA SER A 446 -5.66 37.63 -8.78
C SER A 446 -7.13 38.09 -8.72
N ARG A 447 -7.91 37.51 -7.83
CA ARG A 447 -9.13 38.12 -7.32
C ARG A 447 -8.95 38.34 -5.82
N ARG A 448 -8.48 39.51 -5.47
CA ARG A 448 -8.65 40.12 -4.14
C ARG A 448 -10.15 40.27 -3.91
N ARG A 449 -10.72 39.53 -2.98
CA ARG A 449 -11.93 39.88 -2.26
C ARG A 449 -11.62 39.86 -0.76
N SER A 450 -11.49 41.05 -0.20
CA SER A 450 -11.53 41.35 1.20
C SER A 450 -12.87 40.87 1.80
N ARG A 451 -12.85 39.91 2.72
CA ARG A 451 -13.95 39.66 3.64
C ARG A 451 -13.41 39.81 5.05
N THR A 452 -13.77 40.90 5.67
CA THR A 452 -13.65 41.18 7.09
C THR A 452 -14.62 40.26 7.86
N TRP A 453 -14.10 39.52 8.84
CA TRP A 453 -14.91 38.80 9.82
C TRP A 453 -15.01 39.62 11.10
N PRO A 454 -16.18 39.70 11.74
CA PRO A 454 -16.32 40.39 13.04
C PRO A 454 -15.73 39.53 14.16
N ALA A 455 -15.07 40.20 15.07
CA ALA A 455 -14.56 39.65 16.34
C ALA A 455 -15.74 39.30 17.27
N ALA A 456 -15.83 38.04 17.69
CA ALA A 456 -16.68 37.62 18.78
C ALA A 456 -15.84 37.41 20.04
N ALA A 457 -16.30 38.03 21.12
CA ALA A 457 -15.68 38.06 22.42
C ALA A 457 -15.57 36.67 23.06
N CYS A 458 -14.39 36.35 23.58
CA CYS A 458 -14.13 35.16 24.36
C CYS A 458 -14.30 35.50 25.86
N SER A 459 -15.32 34.89 26.50
CA SER A 459 -15.46 34.92 27.94
C SER A 459 -14.73 33.73 28.58
N THR A 460 -13.87 34.05 29.51
CA THR A 460 -13.08 33.17 30.35
C THR A 460 -13.93 32.37 31.32
N SER A 461 -13.76 31.06 31.38
CA SER A 461 -13.99 30.27 32.59
C SER A 461 -13.10 29.02 32.57
N SER A 462 -12.14 28.98 33.50
CA SER A 462 -11.31 27.82 33.86
C SER A 462 -12.10 26.79 34.65
N PRO A 463 -11.80 25.50 34.53
CA PRO A 463 -11.89 24.62 35.68
C PRO A 463 -10.55 23.94 36.03
N LYS A 464 -10.28 24.00 37.28
CA LYS A 464 -9.38 23.37 38.22
C LYS A 464 -8.69 22.07 37.82
N ALA A 465 -7.36 22.09 38.03
CA ALA A 465 -6.48 20.95 38.09
C ALA A 465 -6.88 19.98 39.23
N ALA A 466 -6.93 18.69 38.92
CA ALA A 466 -6.91 17.61 39.89
C ALA A 466 -5.53 16.93 39.84
N ALA A 467 -4.80 17.03 40.93
CA ALA A 467 -3.50 16.41 41.13
C ALA A 467 -3.67 14.91 41.37
N TRP A 468 -2.90 14.11 40.65
CA TRP A 468 -2.68 12.69 40.96
C TRP A 468 -1.30 12.52 41.57
N SER A 469 -1.30 12.16 42.86
CA SER A 469 -0.11 11.85 43.66
C SER A 469 0.33 10.41 43.37
N GLY A 470 1.62 10.25 43.06
CA GLY A 470 2.27 8.97 42.93
C GLY A 470 2.36 8.20 44.24
N ARG A 471 2.28 6.87 44.14
CA ARG A 471 2.84 5.96 45.14
C ARG A 471 3.75 4.94 44.46
N SER A 472 5.02 5.06 44.76
CA SER A 472 6.05 4.06 44.57
C SER A 472 5.76 2.83 45.45
N ALA A 473 5.90 1.63 44.87
CA ALA A 473 6.05 0.40 45.64
C ALA A 473 7.37 -0.27 45.25
N THR A 474 8.25 -0.29 46.22
CA THR A 474 9.56 -0.94 46.22
C THR A 474 9.44 -2.44 46.33
N SER A 475 10.34 -3.11 45.65
CA SER A 475 10.89 -4.45 45.73
C SER A 475 10.78 -5.20 47.05
N ALA A 476 10.56 -6.51 46.99
CA ALA A 476 11.23 -7.47 47.85
C ALA A 476 11.47 -8.78 47.11
N ALA A 477 12.74 -9.13 47.02
CA ALA A 477 13.25 -10.42 46.62
C ALA A 477 12.98 -11.49 47.72
N GLY A 478 12.97 -12.76 47.31
CA GLY A 478 13.14 -13.82 48.29
C GLY A 478 12.58 -15.17 47.90
N ARG A 479 13.47 -16.05 47.33
CA ARG A 479 13.56 -17.50 47.27
C ARG A 479 13.02 -18.17 46.02
#